data_221449a1bfebd704bc309689d1aaf856
#
_entry.id   221449a1bfebd704bc309689d1aaf856
#
_cell.length_a   1.000
_cell.length_b   1.000
_cell.length_c   1.000
_cell.angle_alpha   90.00
_cell.angle_beta   90.00
_cell.angle_gamma   90.00
#
_symmetry.space_group_name_H-M   'P 1'
#
loop_
_entity.id
_entity.type
_entity.pdbx_description
1 polymer ?
#
loop_
_entity_poly.entity_id
_entity_poly.type
_entity_poly.pdbx_seq_one_letter_code
_entity_poly.pdbx_strand_id
1 'polypeptide(L)'
;MRTLVTGGAGYIGSHMSLELLDAGHSVVVLDDLSTGRAAAVADAASFVRGDVGDQALLRRLLEDNGVEAILHFAGSIVVPESVANPLAYYLNNTVKSRALIEMAVATGVRYFVFSSTAAVYGMPGSAAVAETAPLKPLSPYGSSKLMTEIMLADAARAHALTYVVLRYFNVAGADPLGRAGQSTSRATHLIKVACEAALGKRSHLDVFGTDYPTPDGTCIRDYIQVTDLARAHSAALAYLSAGGASDTFNCGYGRGFSVLEVVEAVKRAAGHSFDVRLGARRAGDPARIVAASEKLRHNLGWVPAYADLDVIVRQALQWEDRLAAAQP
;
A
#
# COMPACT_ATOMS: atom_id res chain seq x y z
N MET A 1 -10.42 10.54 17.00
CA MET A 1 -11.32 9.44 16.61
C MET A 1 -10.77 8.11 17.09
N ARG A 2 -11.64 7.12 17.29
CA ARG A 2 -11.27 5.72 17.48
C ARG A 2 -11.26 5.00 16.15
N THR A 3 -10.11 4.46 15.77
CA THR A 3 -9.88 3.92 14.43
C THR A 3 -9.48 2.44 14.50
N LEU A 4 -9.97 1.64 13.55
CA LEU A 4 -9.49 0.29 13.30
C LEU A 4 -8.55 0.29 12.10
N VAL A 5 -7.33 -0.19 12.28
CA VAL A 5 -6.37 -0.44 11.19
C VAL A 5 -6.25 -1.94 10.99
N THR A 6 -6.82 -2.46 9.91
CA THR A 6 -6.66 -3.88 9.56
C THR A 6 -5.38 -4.07 8.74
N GLY A 7 -4.64 -5.14 8.98
CA GLY A 7 -3.31 -5.32 8.38
C GLY A 7 -2.26 -4.37 8.99
N GLY A 8 -2.49 -3.91 10.23
CA GLY A 8 -1.66 -2.91 10.90
C GLY A 8 -0.30 -3.42 11.37
N ALA A 9 -0.06 -4.74 11.37
CA ALA A 9 1.26 -5.34 11.58
C ALA A 9 2.08 -5.47 10.27
N GLY A 10 1.49 -5.11 9.12
CA GLY A 10 2.13 -5.09 7.80
C GLY A 10 2.88 -3.78 7.55
N TYR A 11 3.54 -3.69 6.38
CA TYR A 11 4.39 -2.55 6.00
C TYR A 11 3.63 -1.22 6.02
N ILE A 12 2.56 -1.09 5.22
CA ILE A 12 1.81 0.18 5.11
C ILE A 12 0.98 0.42 6.37
N GLY A 13 0.32 -0.63 6.89
CA GLY A 13 -0.56 -0.51 8.06
C GLY A 13 0.18 -0.08 9.34
N SER A 14 1.44 -0.48 9.54
CA SER A 14 2.24 -0.02 10.68
C SER A 14 2.57 1.47 10.59
N HIS A 15 2.91 1.98 9.40
CA HIS A 15 3.12 3.42 9.19
C HIS A 15 1.83 4.22 9.37
N MET A 16 0.69 3.65 8.93
CA MET A 16 -0.61 4.29 9.15
C MET A 16 -0.97 4.37 10.64
N SER A 17 -0.68 3.31 11.40
CA SER A 17 -0.89 3.30 12.85
C SER A 17 -0.06 4.38 13.54
N LEU A 18 1.23 4.55 13.14
CA LEU A 18 2.08 5.63 13.64
C LEU A 18 1.52 7.02 13.30
N GLU A 19 1.12 7.24 12.05
CA GLU A 19 0.56 8.52 11.60
C GLU A 19 -0.71 8.90 12.37
N LEU A 20 -1.61 7.93 12.63
CA LEU A 20 -2.81 8.15 13.41
C LEU A 20 -2.52 8.45 14.89
N LEU A 21 -1.58 7.73 15.49
CA LEU A 21 -1.15 7.97 16.88
C LEU A 21 -0.48 9.32 17.03
N ASP A 22 0.40 9.70 16.10
CA ASP A 22 1.04 11.03 16.08
C ASP A 22 0.02 12.16 15.92
N ALA A 23 -1.12 11.89 15.24
CA ALA A 23 -2.25 12.81 15.10
C ALA A 23 -3.23 12.78 16.30
N GLY A 24 -2.95 12.00 17.36
CA GLY A 24 -3.78 11.92 18.58
C GLY A 24 -5.04 11.05 18.46
N HIS A 25 -5.10 10.16 17.48
CA HIS A 25 -6.19 9.18 17.37
C HIS A 25 -5.94 7.96 18.27
N SER A 26 -7.00 7.30 18.73
CA SER A 26 -6.91 5.97 19.35
C SER A 26 -6.93 4.91 18.27
N VAL A 27 -5.95 4.02 18.28
CA VAL A 27 -5.76 3.01 17.23
C VAL A 27 -5.93 1.61 17.78
N VAL A 28 -6.80 0.84 17.15
CA VAL A 28 -6.89 -0.62 17.31
C VAL A 28 -6.35 -1.25 16.03
N VAL A 29 -5.40 -2.16 16.17
CA VAL A 29 -4.82 -2.94 15.07
C VAL A 29 -5.41 -4.34 15.06
N LEU A 30 -5.95 -4.77 13.91
CA LEU A 30 -6.35 -6.16 13.66
C LEU A 30 -5.45 -6.76 12.58
N ASP A 31 -4.74 -7.85 12.91
CA ASP A 31 -3.84 -8.55 11.98
C ASP A 31 -3.75 -10.03 12.35
N ASP A 32 -3.74 -10.92 11.36
CA ASP A 32 -3.60 -12.37 11.59
C ASP A 32 -2.13 -12.82 11.69
N LEU A 33 -1.19 -11.90 11.39
CA LEU A 33 0.26 -12.13 11.34
C LEU A 33 0.68 -13.13 10.25
N SER A 34 -0.12 -13.33 9.21
CA SER A 34 0.24 -14.20 8.07
C SER A 34 1.46 -13.68 7.30
N THR A 35 1.61 -12.35 7.21
CA THR A 35 2.75 -11.67 6.60
C THR A 35 3.29 -10.52 7.45
N GLY A 36 2.46 -9.99 8.34
CA GLY A 36 2.81 -8.95 9.31
C GLY A 36 3.68 -9.48 10.46
N ARG A 37 4.24 -8.57 11.23
CA ARG A 37 5.06 -8.86 12.41
C ARG A 37 4.49 -8.13 13.62
N ALA A 38 4.28 -8.83 14.73
CA ALA A 38 3.78 -8.20 15.95
C ALA A 38 4.68 -7.03 16.42
N ALA A 39 5.99 -7.15 16.24
CA ALA A 39 6.96 -6.09 16.54
C ALA A 39 6.84 -4.83 15.66
N ALA A 40 6.03 -4.84 14.60
CA ALA A 40 5.75 -3.66 13.79
C ALA A 40 4.53 -2.87 14.30
N VAL A 41 3.80 -3.40 15.25
CA VAL A 41 2.67 -2.70 15.90
C VAL A 41 3.24 -1.71 16.91
N ALA A 42 2.82 -0.45 16.82
CA ALA A 42 3.26 0.58 17.77
C ALA A 42 2.72 0.27 19.19
N ASP A 43 3.55 0.47 20.22
CA ASP A 43 3.21 0.15 21.62
C ASP A 43 1.95 0.90 22.13
N ALA A 44 1.67 2.08 21.58
CA ALA A 44 0.49 2.87 21.93
C ALA A 44 -0.81 2.40 21.24
N ALA A 45 -0.73 1.45 20.30
CA ALA A 45 -1.90 0.85 19.65
C ALA A 45 -2.38 -0.39 20.41
N SER A 46 -3.70 -0.57 20.52
CA SER A 46 -4.27 -1.84 20.97
C SER A 46 -4.15 -2.88 19.87
N PHE A 47 -3.52 -4.03 20.16
CA PHE A 47 -3.34 -5.09 19.17
C PHE A 47 -4.29 -6.25 19.41
N VAL A 48 -5.01 -6.64 18.36
CA VAL A 48 -5.87 -7.84 18.32
C VAL A 48 -5.36 -8.75 17.21
N ARG A 49 -4.93 -9.96 17.58
CA ARG A 49 -4.59 -10.99 16.60
C ARG A 49 -5.85 -11.69 16.13
N GLY A 50 -6.17 -11.59 14.85
CA GLY A 50 -7.37 -12.23 14.30
C GLY A 50 -7.55 -12.04 12.81
N ASP A 51 -8.49 -12.80 12.26
CA ASP A 51 -8.83 -12.76 10.83
C ASP A 51 -9.90 -11.69 10.55
N VAL A 52 -9.69 -10.87 9.54
CA VAL A 52 -10.62 -9.83 9.10
C VAL A 52 -11.94 -10.42 8.52
N GLY A 53 -12.01 -11.70 8.27
CA GLY A 53 -13.23 -12.43 7.90
C GLY A 53 -14.05 -12.94 9.07
N ASP A 54 -13.54 -12.90 10.32
CA ASP A 54 -14.27 -13.32 11.52
C ASP A 54 -15.28 -12.24 11.95
N GLN A 55 -16.52 -12.40 11.53
CA GLN A 55 -17.60 -11.44 11.82
C GLN A 55 -17.92 -11.32 13.32
N ALA A 56 -17.78 -12.39 14.10
CA ALA A 56 -18.05 -12.34 15.54
C ALA A 56 -16.94 -11.53 16.25
N LEU A 57 -15.68 -11.71 15.86
CA LEU A 57 -14.56 -10.92 16.35
C LEU A 57 -14.72 -9.45 15.93
N LEU A 58 -15.01 -9.21 14.65
CA LEU A 58 -15.20 -7.84 14.12
C LEU A 58 -16.30 -7.09 14.87
N ARG A 59 -17.47 -7.70 15.07
CA ARG A 59 -18.58 -7.07 15.79
C ARG A 59 -18.14 -6.62 17.18
N ARG A 60 -17.58 -7.52 17.98
CA ARG A 60 -17.09 -7.19 19.33
C ARG A 60 -16.04 -6.08 19.29
N LEU A 61 -15.07 -6.19 18.37
CA LEU A 61 -13.99 -5.22 18.26
C LEU A 61 -14.52 -3.81 17.91
N LEU A 62 -15.47 -3.72 16.98
CA LEU A 62 -16.05 -2.44 16.55
C LEU A 62 -16.95 -1.82 17.65
N GLU A 63 -17.78 -2.63 18.29
CA GLU A 63 -18.70 -2.18 19.35
C GLU A 63 -17.97 -1.85 20.66
N ASP A 64 -17.12 -2.75 21.18
CA ASP A 64 -16.44 -2.59 22.48
C ASP A 64 -15.46 -1.39 22.46
N ASN A 65 -14.83 -1.14 21.32
CA ASN A 65 -13.92 0.00 21.17
C ASN A 65 -14.62 1.27 20.65
N GLY A 66 -15.90 1.21 20.29
CA GLY A 66 -16.66 2.33 19.71
C GLY A 66 -15.96 2.90 18.48
N VAL A 67 -15.56 2.02 17.53
CA VAL A 67 -14.82 2.40 16.34
C VAL A 67 -15.65 3.29 15.42
N GLU A 68 -15.10 4.43 15.05
CA GLU A 68 -15.76 5.42 14.18
C GLU A 68 -15.28 5.32 12.74
N ALA A 69 -14.05 4.84 12.53
CA ALA A 69 -13.43 4.74 11.20
C ALA A 69 -12.61 3.46 11.04
N ILE A 70 -12.63 2.89 9.83
CA ILE A 70 -11.80 1.75 9.43
C ILE A 70 -10.83 2.19 8.34
N LEU A 71 -9.54 1.85 8.51
CA LEU A 71 -8.52 1.95 7.48
C LEU A 71 -8.08 0.53 7.12
N HIS A 72 -8.41 0.10 5.91
CA HIS A 72 -8.33 -1.32 5.52
C HIS A 72 -7.13 -1.61 4.63
N PHE A 73 -6.08 -2.22 5.22
CA PHE A 73 -4.84 -2.65 4.55
C PHE A 73 -4.69 -4.17 4.45
N ALA A 74 -5.43 -4.95 5.25
CA ALA A 74 -5.35 -6.40 5.22
C ALA A 74 -5.64 -6.95 3.81
N GLY A 75 -4.78 -7.84 3.33
CA GLY A 75 -4.94 -8.47 2.02
C GLY A 75 -3.64 -9.00 1.44
N SER A 76 -3.77 -9.95 0.51
CA SER A 76 -2.68 -10.51 -0.28
C SER A 76 -2.32 -9.57 -1.43
N ILE A 77 -1.02 -9.37 -1.71
CA ILE A 77 -0.52 -8.32 -2.61
C ILE A 77 0.41 -8.81 -3.73
N VAL A 78 0.78 -10.09 -3.75
CA VAL A 78 1.78 -10.63 -4.69
C VAL A 78 1.11 -11.02 -6.01
N VAL A 79 1.30 -10.21 -7.06
CA VAL A 79 0.63 -10.39 -8.36
C VAL A 79 0.88 -11.77 -8.98
N PRO A 80 2.12 -12.29 -9.09
CA PRO A 80 2.35 -13.64 -9.63
C PRO A 80 1.66 -14.74 -8.82
N GLU A 81 1.63 -14.63 -7.51
CA GLU A 81 0.92 -15.58 -6.65
C GLU A 81 -0.60 -15.54 -6.89
N SER A 82 -1.16 -14.36 -7.15
CA SER A 82 -2.58 -14.23 -7.48
C SER A 82 -2.96 -14.96 -8.77
N VAL A 83 -2.04 -15.01 -9.74
CA VAL A 83 -2.24 -15.76 -11.00
C VAL A 83 -2.17 -17.26 -10.75
N ALA A 84 -1.24 -17.71 -9.90
CA ALA A 84 -1.07 -19.12 -9.57
C ALA A 84 -2.21 -19.65 -8.66
N ASN A 85 -2.75 -18.81 -7.76
CA ASN A 85 -3.81 -19.20 -6.83
C ASN A 85 -4.91 -18.13 -6.72
N PRO A 86 -5.72 -17.94 -7.78
CA PRO A 86 -6.70 -16.85 -7.84
C PRO A 86 -7.79 -16.94 -6.78
N LEU A 87 -8.27 -18.13 -6.45
CA LEU A 87 -9.37 -18.30 -5.49
C LEU A 87 -8.96 -17.91 -4.06
N ALA A 88 -7.70 -18.16 -3.68
CA ALA A 88 -7.16 -17.68 -2.39
C ALA A 88 -7.14 -16.15 -2.32
N TYR A 89 -6.82 -15.47 -3.43
CA TYR A 89 -6.87 -14.00 -3.50
C TYR A 89 -8.29 -13.46 -3.41
N TYR A 90 -9.26 -14.07 -4.11
CA TYR A 90 -10.66 -13.68 -3.96
C TYR A 90 -11.19 -13.92 -2.57
N LEU A 91 -10.85 -15.06 -1.95
CA LEU A 91 -11.22 -15.32 -0.56
C LEU A 91 -10.64 -14.25 0.38
N ASN A 92 -9.33 -14.01 0.30
CA ASN A 92 -8.65 -13.13 1.25
C ASN A 92 -8.97 -11.64 1.02
N ASN A 93 -8.98 -11.18 -0.24
CA ASN A 93 -9.15 -9.75 -0.55
C ASN A 93 -10.60 -9.34 -0.77
N THR A 94 -11.45 -10.22 -1.30
CA THR A 94 -12.84 -9.86 -1.64
C THR A 94 -13.82 -10.36 -0.59
N VAL A 95 -13.81 -11.66 -0.28
CA VAL A 95 -14.80 -12.25 0.64
C VAL A 95 -14.61 -11.73 2.07
N LYS A 96 -13.38 -11.68 2.56
CA LYS A 96 -13.10 -11.13 3.89
C LYS A 96 -13.34 -9.62 3.97
N SER A 97 -13.02 -8.85 2.92
CA SER A 97 -13.35 -7.42 2.87
C SER A 97 -14.88 -7.20 2.86
N ARG A 98 -15.63 -8.06 2.17
CA ARG A 98 -17.10 -8.03 2.24
C ARG A 98 -17.59 -8.21 3.68
N ALA A 99 -17.04 -9.17 4.42
CA ALA A 99 -17.40 -9.39 5.82
C ALA A 99 -17.09 -8.15 6.69
N LEU A 100 -15.94 -7.51 6.48
CA LEU A 100 -15.59 -6.26 7.18
C LEU A 100 -16.56 -5.12 6.86
N ILE A 101 -16.92 -4.92 5.58
CA ILE A 101 -17.88 -3.90 5.16
C ILE A 101 -19.26 -4.16 5.77
N GLU A 102 -19.72 -5.41 5.78
CA GLU A 102 -20.99 -5.81 6.39
C GLU A 102 -21.02 -5.47 7.90
N MET A 103 -19.94 -5.77 8.62
CA MET A 103 -19.84 -5.43 10.04
C MET A 103 -19.72 -3.93 10.28
N ALA A 104 -19.00 -3.19 9.43
CA ALA A 104 -18.93 -1.74 9.51
C ALA A 104 -20.32 -1.09 9.39
N VAL A 105 -21.14 -1.56 8.44
CA VAL A 105 -22.53 -1.12 8.29
C VAL A 105 -23.38 -1.51 9.52
N ALA A 106 -23.29 -2.78 9.95
CA ALA A 106 -24.11 -3.30 11.03
C ALA A 106 -23.84 -2.66 12.39
N THR A 107 -22.62 -2.16 12.62
CA THR A 107 -22.20 -1.52 13.88
C THR A 107 -22.18 0.03 13.81
N GLY A 108 -22.57 0.60 12.66
CA GLY A 108 -22.68 2.05 12.48
C GLY A 108 -21.35 2.78 12.35
N VAL A 109 -20.28 2.10 11.85
CA VAL A 109 -19.03 2.77 11.47
C VAL A 109 -19.32 3.77 10.36
N ARG A 110 -18.84 5.00 10.53
CA ARG A 110 -19.17 6.11 9.62
C ARG A 110 -18.21 6.24 8.45
N TYR A 111 -16.92 5.97 8.67
CA TYR A 111 -15.86 6.28 7.71
C TYR A 111 -15.07 5.03 7.35
N PHE A 112 -14.83 4.84 6.06
CA PHE A 112 -14.05 3.70 5.56
C PHE A 112 -12.99 4.20 4.56
N VAL A 113 -11.71 4.04 4.87
CA VAL A 113 -10.61 4.33 3.93
C VAL A 113 -10.03 3.02 3.44
N PHE A 114 -10.13 2.81 2.13
CA PHE A 114 -9.69 1.57 1.49
C PHE A 114 -8.38 1.73 0.73
N SER A 115 -7.45 0.90 1.07
CA SER A 115 -6.14 0.76 0.44
C SER A 115 -6.27 -0.08 -0.84
N SER A 116 -6.52 0.58 -1.99
CA SER A 116 -6.61 -0.03 -3.32
C SER A 116 -5.27 0.04 -4.06
N THR A 117 -5.26 -0.10 -5.37
CA THR A 117 -4.06 -0.28 -6.17
C THR A 117 -4.20 0.27 -7.59
N ALA A 118 -3.09 0.74 -8.19
CA ALA A 118 -3.03 1.05 -9.61
C ALA A 118 -3.22 -0.19 -10.52
N ALA A 119 -3.11 -1.41 -9.99
CA ALA A 119 -3.34 -2.65 -10.75
C ALA A 119 -4.78 -2.79 -11.26
N VAL A 120 -5.73 -2.02 -10.75
CA VAL A 120 -7.12 -1.97 -11.26
C VAL A 120 -7.21 -1.41 -12.69
N TYR A 121 -6.22 -0.62 -13.11
CA TYR A 121 -6.19 -0.02 -14.46
C TYR A 121 -5.67 -0.96 -15.54
N GLY A 122 -4.92 -1.99 -15.18
CA GLY A 122 -4.29 -2.90 -16.12
C GLY A 122 -3.18 -2.21 -16.94
N MET A 123 -3.40 -2.03 -18.26
CA MET A 123 -2.48 -1.36 -19.18
C MET A 123 -3.07 -0.02 -19.67
N PRO A 124 -2.92 1.06 -18.90
CA PRO A 124 -3.61 2.32 -19.17
C PRO A 124 -2.97 3.18 -20.29
N GLY A 125 -1.93 2.71 -20.96
CA GLY A 125 -1.20 3.46 -21.99
C GLY A 125 -0.01 4.27 -21.41
N SER A 126 0.48 5.28 -22.16
CA SER A 126 1.72 6.02 -21.83
C SER A 126 1.49 7.30 -21.02
N ALA A 127 0.29 7.84 -20.99
CA ALA A 127 -0.05 9.05 -20.22
C ALA A 127 -0.10 8.77 -18.71
N ALA A 128 -0.10 9.82 -17.89
CA ALA A 128 -0.42 9.68 -16.48
C ALA A 128 -1.87 9.20 -16.32
N VAL A 129 -2.08 8.28 -15.39
CA VAL A 129 -3.37 7.60 -15.19
C VAL A 129 -4.26 8.44 -14.31
N ALA A 130 -5.39 8.92 -14.84
CA ALA A 130 -6.43 9.58 -14.08
C ALA A 130 -7.44 8.58 -13.51
N GLU A 131 -8.21 8.98 -12.48
CA GLU A 131 -9.24 8.14 -11.85
C GLU A 131 -10.37 7.75 -12.82
N THR A 132 -10.56 8.54 -13.87
CA THR A 132 -11.53 8.29 -14.96
C THR A 132 -11.05 7.27 -15.99
N ALA A 133 -9.80 6.80 -15.90
CA ALA A 133 -9.28 5.79 -16.82
C ALA A 133 -10.07 4.47 -16.69
N PRO A 134 -10.24 3.70 -17.79
CA PRO A 134 -10.93 2.42 -17.76
C PRO A 134 -10.31 1.44 -16.76
N LEU A 135 -11.16 0.76 -15.98
CA LEU A 135 -10.74 -0.26 -15.01
C LEU A 135 -10.75 -1.62 -15.70
N LYS A 136 -9.57 -2.15 -16.02
CA LYS A 136 -9.39 -3.43 -16.73
C LYS A 136 -8.22 -4.21 -16.10
N PRO A 137 -8.37 -4.70 -14.85
CA PRO A 137 -7.29 -5.41 -14.17
C PRO A 137 -6.85 -6.65 -14.95
N LEU A 138 -5.54 -6.91 -14.99
CA LEU A 138 -4.94 -8.04 -15.70
C LEU A 138 -4.62 -9.22 -14.77
N SER A 139 -4.85 -9.07 -13.47
CA SER A 139 -4.54 -10.11 -12.49
C SER A 139 -5.69 -10.28 -11.48
N PRO A 140 -5.81 -11.48 -10.90
CA PRO A 140 -6.77 -11.70 -9.81
C PRO A 140 -6.57 -10.76 -8.61
N TYR A 141 -5.34 -10.34 -8.34
CA TYR A 141 -5.06 -9.29 -7.35
C TYR A 141 -5.78 -7.97 -7.69
N GLY A 142 -5.57 -7.44 -8.90
CA GLY A 142 -6.23 -6.21 -9.35
C GLY A 142 -7.75 -6.35 -9.36
N SER A 143 -8.26 -7.49 -9.85
CA SER A 143 -9.70 -7.79 -9.86
C SER A 143 -10.29 -7.84 -8.45
N SER A 144 -9.61 -8.49 -7.48
CA SER A 144 -10.07 -8.59 -6.10
C SER A 144 -10.17 -7.23 -5.40
N LYS A 145 -9.22 -6.32 -5.67
CA LYS A 145 -9.25 -4.95 -5.17
C LYS A 145 -10.38 -4.14 -5.79
N LEU A 146 -10.58 -4.25 -7.11
CA LEU A 146 -11.69 -3.58 -7.81
C LEU A 146 -13.07 -4.06 -7.30
N MET A 147 -13.24 -5.35 -7.05
CA MET A 147 -14.47 -5.88 -6.45
C MET A 147 -14.75 -5.25 -5.08
N THR A 148 -13.75 -5.01 -4.26
CA THR A 148 -13.92 -4.31 -2.97
C THR A 148 -14.31 -2.85 -3.15
N GLU A 149 -13.75 -2.14 -4.14
CA GLU A 149 -14.18 -0.77 -4.48
C GLU A 149 -15.67 -0.72 -4.86
N ILE A 150 -16.12 -1.68 -5.68
CA ILE A 150 -17.55 -1.80 -6.10
C ILE A 150 -18.43 -2.05 -4.88
N MET A 151 -18.07 -3.00 -4.01
CA MET A 151 -18.84 -3.30 -2.79
C MET A 151 -18.97 -2.10 -1.86
N LEU A 152 -17.89 -1.31 -1.69
CA LEU A 152 -17.92 -0.07 -0.89
C LEU A 152 -18.86 0.97 -1.49
N ALA A 153 -18.81 1.15 -2.82
CA ALA A 153 -19.69 2.09 -3.50
C ALA A 153 -21.17 1.69 -3.37
N ASP A 154 -21.48 0.39 -3.47
CA ASP A 154 -22.84 -0.12 -3.31
C ASP A 154 -23.32 -0.01 -1.86
N ALA A 155 -22.47 -0.35 -0.88
CA ALA A 155 -22.78 -0.22 0.52
C ALA A 155 -23.04 1.25 0.94
N ALA A 156 -22.21 2.19 0.46
CA ALA A 156 -22.39 3.61 0.74
C ALA A 156 -23.64 4.23 0.12
N ARG A 157 -24.15 3.68 -1.00
CA ARG A 157 -25.44 4.09 -1.57
C ARG A 157 -26.64 3.60 -0.76
N ALA A 158 -26.48 2.47 -0.10
CA ALA A 158 -27.57 1.83 0.65
C ALA A 158 -27.60 2.19 2.14
N HIS A 159 -26.49 2.65 2.69
CA HIS A 159 -26.30 2.82 4.13
C HIS A 159 -25.56 4.13 4.47
N ALA A 160 -25.59 4.53 5.75
CA ALA A 160 -24.91 5.72 6.26
C ALA A 160 -23.38 5.49 6.44
N LEU A 161 -22.73 4.95 5.43
CA LEU A 161 -21.28 4.74 5.35
C LEU A 161 -20.71 5.68 4.30
N THR A 162 -19.64 6.41 4.62
CA THR A 162 -18.87 7.16 3.62
C THR A 162 -17.47 6.58 3.49
N TYR A 163 -16.91 6.64 2.28
CA TYR A 163 -15.63 6.02 2.02
C TYR A 163 -14.70 6.87 1.16
N VAL A 164 -13.40 6.64 1.30
CA VAL A 164 -12.38 7.02 0.32
C VAL A 164 -11.63 5.77 -0.11
N VAL A 165 -11.47 5.61 -1.42
CA VAL A 165 -10.55 4.64 -2.03
C VAL A 165 -9.28 5.36 -2.44
N LEU A 166 -8.12 4.88 -2.00
CA LEU A 166 -6.82 5.33 -2.47
C LEU A 166 -6.19 4.27 -3.38
N ARG A 167 -6.08 4.57 -4.68
CA ARG A 167 -5.38 3.74 -5.67
C ARG A 167 -3.93 4.20 -5.72
N TYR A 168 -3.07 3.56 -4.96
CA TYR A 168 -1.65 3.92 -4.94
C TYR A 168 -0.80 3.04 -5.86
N PHE A 169 0.39 3.54 -6.16
CA PHE A 169 1.34 2.96 -7.09
C PHE A 169 2.41 2.15 -6.34
N ASN A 170 3.70 2.37 -6.58
CA ASN A 170 4.74 1.59 -5.93
C ASN A 170 5.17 2.21 -4.60
N VAL A 171 4.83 1.56 -3.49
CA VAL A 171 5.18 2.06 -2.15
C VAL A 171 6.59 1.66 -1.79
N ALA A 172 7.37 2.61 -1.26
CA ALA A 172 8.76 2.39 -0.87
C ALA A 172 9.20 3.29 0.30
N GLY A 173 10.43 3.11 0.77
CA GLY A 173 10.99 3.87 1.89
C GLY A 173 10.68 3.26 3.26
N ALA A 174 10.93 4.06 4.28
CA ALA A 174 10.66 3.72 5.68
C ALA A 174 10.29 4.99 6.45
N ASP A 175 9.81 4.85 7.68
CA ASP A 175 9.56 5.98 8.57
C ASP A 175 10.84 6.82 8.74
N PRO A 176 10.79 8.14 8.55
CA PRO A 176 11.96 9.00 8.65
C PRO A 176 12.66 8.96 10.03
N LEU A 177 11.90 8.65 11.09
CA LEU A 177 12.42 8.46 12.44
C LEU A 177 12.91 7.03 12.67
N GLY A 178 12.75 6.14 11.68
CA GLY A 178 13.18 4.76 11.74
C GLY A 178 12.39 3.87 12.70
N ARG A 179 11.14 4.21 13.00
CA ARG A 179 10.23 3.42 13.85
C ARG A 179 9.62 2.22 13.13
N ALA A 180 9.44 2.32 11.81
CA ALA A 180 8.85 1.28 10.97
C ALA A 180 9.44 1.28 9.55
N GLY A 181 9.34 0.14 8.88
CA GLY A 181 9.73 -0.05 7.48
C GLY A 181 9.34 -1.42 6.97
N GLN A 182 9.66 -1.70 5.72
CA GLN A 182 9.27 -2.97 5.09
C GLN A 182 10.07 -4.14 5.64
N SER A 183 9.43 -5.03 6.40
CA SER A 183 10.05 -6.19 7.05
C SER A 183 9.59 -7.54 6.47
N THR A 184 8.89 -7.54 5.33
CA THR A 184 8.36 -8.74 4.68
C THR A 184 9.50 -9.60 4.13
N SER A 185 9.60 -10.84 4.56
CA SER A 185 10.71 -11.76 4.22
C SER A 185 10.76 -12.20 2.76
N ARG A 186 9.62 -12.17 2.05
CA ARG A 186 9.48 -12.55 0.63
C ARG A 186 9.06 -11.38 -0.25
N ALA A 187 9.58 -10.19 0.06
CA ALA A 187 9.25 -9.00 -0.71
C ALA A 187 9.75 -9.09 -2.16
N THR A 188 8.93 -8.62 -3.08
CA THR A 188 9.23 -8.53 -4.52
C THR A 188 9.35 -7.09 -5.00
N HIS A 189 9.22 -6.11 -4.09
CA HIS A 189 9.30 -4.68 -4.41
C HIS A 189 10.73 -4.29 -4.76
N LEU A 190 10.92 -3.61 -5.90
CA LEU A 190 12.21 -3.32 -6.48
C LEU A 190 13.19 -2.67 -5.47
N ILE A 191 12.80 -1.58 -4.83
CA ILE A 191 13.69 -0.83 -3.91
C ILE A 191 14.16 -1.72 -2.76
N LYS A 192 13.25 -2.51 -2.15
CA LYS A 192 13.63 -3.44 -1.08
C LYS A 192 14.62 -4.49 -1.57
N VAL A 193 14.30 -5.17 -2.70
CA VAL A 193 15.19 -6.21 -3.25
C VAL A 193 16.55 -5.65 -3.65
N ALA A 194 16.60 -4.43 -4.18
CA ALA A 194 17.85 -3.74 -4.51
C ALA A 194 18.66 -3.37 -3.26
N CYS A 195 18.01 -2.92 -2.18
CA CYS A 195 18.67 -2.68 -0.89
C CYS A 195 19.21 -3.98 -0.28
N GLU A 196 18.45 -5.10 -0.37
CA GLU A 196 18.93 -6.42 0.07
C GLU A 196 20.16 -6.87 -0.74
N ALA A 197 20.22 -6.61 -2.05
CA ALA A 197 21.38 -6.90 -2.89
C ALA A 197 22.57 -6.00 -2.52
N ALA A 198 22.34 -4.72 -2.31
CA ALA A 198 23.39 -3.79 -1.87
C ALA A 198 23.99 -4.17 -0.52
N LEU A 199 23.22 -4.73 0.40
CA LEU A 199 23.69 -5.19 1.73
C LEU A 199 24.18 -6.65 1.71
N GLY A 200 24.34 -7.28 0.53
CA GLY A 200 24.84 -8.65 0.43
C GLY A 200 23.87 -9.74 0.91
N LYS A 201 22.61 -9.38 1.24
CA LYS A 201 21.57 -10.35 1.62
C LYS A 201 21.07 -11.18 0.43
N ARG A 202 21.31 -10.68 -0.78
CA ARG A 202 21.07 -11.35 -2.07
C ARG A 202 22.33 -11.29 -2.90
N SER A 203 22.58 -12.32 -3.68
CA SER A 203 23.74 -12.39 -4.58
C SER A 203 23.61 -11.43 -5.77
N HIS A 204 22.41 -11.09 -6.19
CA HIS A 204 22.14 -10.21 -7.33
C HIS A 204 20.70 -9.65 -7.31
N LEU A 205 20.45 -8.68 -8.16
CA LEU A 205 19.13 -8.16 -8.51
C LEU A 205 18.78 -8.54 -9.95
N ASP A 206 17.62 -9.15 -10.18
CA ASP A 206 17.09 -9.38 -11.52
C ASP A 206 16.29 -8.17 -12.02
N VAL A 207 16.61 -7.66 -13.21
CA VAL A 207 15.89 -6.62 -13.95
C VAL A 207 15.14 -7.29 -15.11
N PHE A 208 13.80 -7.19 -15.11
CA PHE A 208 12.94 -7.88 -16.08
C PHE A 208 12.50 -6.96 -17.22
N GLY A 209 13.01 -7.26 -18.42
CA GLY A 209 12.75 -6.52 -19.66
C GLY A 209 13.63 -5.28 -19.80
N THR A 210 14.34 -5.22 -20.93
CA THR A 210 15.24 -4.11 -21.30
C THR A 210 14.93 -3.58 -22.68
N ASP A 211 13.76 -3.94 -23.22
CA ASP A 211 13.32 -3.64 -24.57
C ASP A 211 11.94 -2.93 -24.61
N TYR A 212 11.51 -2.35 -23.47
CA TYR A 212 10.32 -1.50 -23.43
C TYR A 212 10.53 -0.19 -24.18
N PRO A 213 9.46 0.43 -24.74
CA PRO A 213 9.54 1.74 -25.40
C PRO A 213 9.68 2.87 -24.36
N THR A 214 10.80 2.85 -23.63
CA THR A 214 11.19 3.80 -22.57
C THR A 214 12.63 4.24 -22.79
N PRO A 215 13.11 5.34 -22.20
CA PRO A 215 14.44 5.88 -22.48
C PRO A 215 15.61 4.90 -22.28
N ASP A 216 15.52 4.03 -21.28
CA ASP A 216 16.57 3.02 -20.97
C ASP A 216 16.12 1.58 -21.23
N GLY A 217 14.95 1.39 -21.83
CA GLY A 217 14.38 0.09 -22.14
C GLY A 217 13.72 -0.62 -20.97
N THR A 218 13.76 -0.09 -19.74
CA THR A 218 13.13 -0.71 -18.56
C THR A 218 11.80 -0.05 -18.18
N CYS A 219 10.96 -0.75 -17.39
CA CYS A 219 9.66 -0.24 -16.98
C CYS A 219 9.78 1.04 -16.14
N ILE A 220 8.83 1.97 -16.33
CA ILE A 220 8.72 3.20 -15.53
C ILE A 220 7.57 3.07 -14.52
N ARG A 221 7.85 3.38 -13.24
CA ARG A 221 6.88 3.33 -12.14
C ARG A 221 6.92 4.61 -11.31
N ASP A 222 5.77 4.97 -10.74
CA ASP A 222 5.64 6.04 -9.75
C ASP A 222 5.89 5.44 -8.36
N TYR A 223 6.93 5.93 -7.68
CA TYR A 223 7.30 5.46 -6.34
C TYR A 223 6.87 6.48 -5.30
N ILE A 224 5.98 6.07 -4.41
CA ILE A 224 5.51 6.89 -3.30
C ILE A 224 6.16 6.44 -1.98
N GLN A 225 6.66 7.40 -1.22
CA GLN A 225 7.20 7.15 0.12
C GLN A 225 6.06 6.76 1.08
N VAL A 226 6.30 5.74 1.91
CA VAL A 226 5.25 5.11 2.74
C VAL A 226 4.64 6.05 3.77
N THR A 227 5.41 6.99 4.35
CA THR A 227 4.86 8.00 5.28
C THR A 227 4.00 9.03 4.55
N ASP A 228 4.38 9.44 3.33
CA ASP A 228 3.53 10.31 2.51
C ASP A 228 2.23 9.60 2.11
N LEU A 229 2.28 8.28 1.85
CA LEU A 229 1.08 7.48 1.65
C LEU A 229 0.21 7.41 2.91
N ALA A 230 0.80 7.19 4.10
CA ALA A 230 0.07 7.21 5.37
C ALA A 230 -0.63 8.55 5.60
N ARG A 231 0.08 9.67 5.32
CA ARG A 231 -0.50 11.02 5.37
C ARG A 231 -1.63 11.23 4.36
N ALA A 232 -1.58 10.62 3.18
CA ALA A 232 -2.69 10.66 2.23
C ALA A 232 -3.94 9.94 2.79
N HIS A 233 -3.77 8.82 3.51
CA HIS A 233 -4.86 8.13 4.20
C HIS A 233 -5.41 8.97 5.37
N SER A 234 -4.54 9.63 6.15
CA SER A 234 -4.94 10.56 7.21
C SER A 234 -5.73 11.75 6.66
N ALA A 235 -5.28 12.34 5.54
CA ALA A 235 -6.00 13.40 4.85
C ALA A 235 -7.36 12.93 4.31
N ALA A 236 -7.46 11.69 3.80
CA ALA A 236 -8.72 11.09 3.38
C ALA A 236 -9.69 10.92 4.55
N LEU A 237 -9.21 10.49 5.72
CA LEU A 237 -10.02 10.38 6.93
C LEU A 237 -10.49 11.76 7.42
N ALA A 238 -9.61 12.75 7.40
CA ALA A 238 -9.97 14.15 7.75
C ALA A 238 -11.01 14.73 6.81
N TYR A 239 -10.88 14.48 5.50
CA TYR A 239 -11.86 14.89 4.48
C TYR A 239 -13.23 14.29 4.75
N LEU A 240 -13.32 12.98 5.01
CA LEU A 240 -14.60 12.32 5.32
C LEU A 240 -15.21 12.86 6.61
N SER A 241 -14.41 13.08 7.66
CA SER A 241 -14.89 13.59 8.94
C SER A 241 -15.38 15.04 8.88
N ALA A 242 -14.88 15.80 7.91
CA ALA A 242 -15.36 17.16 7.61
C ALA A 242 -16.63 17.18 6.73
N GLY A 243 -17.24 16.02 6.45
CA GLY A 243 -18.45 15.89 5.63
C GLY A 243 -18.18 15.73 4.13
N GLY A 244 -16.97 15.37 3.75
CA GLY A 244 -16.61 15.05 2.37
C GLY A 244 -17.38 13.86 1.82
N ALA A 245 -17.76 13.91 0.53
CA ALA A 245 -18.47 12.83 -0.14
C ALA A 245 -17.56 11.63 -0.41
N SER A 246 -18.17 10.44 -0.49
CA SER A 246 -17.42 9.22 -0.91
C SER A 246 -16.78 9.42 -2.29
N ASP A 247 -15.50 9.10 -2.40
CA ASP A 247 -14.73 9.32 -3.63
C ASP A 247 -13.53 8.36 -3.75
N THR A 248 -12.90 8.36 -4.94
CA THR A 248 -11.70 7.60 -5.26
C THR A 248 -10.60 8.55 -5.72
N PHE A 249 -9.38 8.33 -5.23
CA PHE A 249 -8.22 9.14 -5.58
C PHE A 249 -7.02 8.29 -5.97
N ASN A 250 -6.27 8.71 -6.98
CA ASN A 250 -4.95 8.18 -7.26
C ASN A 250 -3.92 8.77 -6.30
N CYS A 251 -3.08 7.93 -5.71
CA CYS A 251 -2.07 8.34 -4.76
C CYS A 251 -0.67 7.99 -5.28
N GLY A 252 0.03 8.98 -5.81
CA GLY A 252 1.39 8.93 -6.33
C GLY A 252 1.94 10.34 -6.47
N TYR A 253 3.17 10.46 -6.92
CA TYR A 253 3.79 11.77 -7.08
C TYR A 253 3.55 12.42 -8.45
N GLY A 254 3.08 11.63 -9.43
CA GLY A 254 2.95 12.07 -10.82
C GLY A 254 4.29 12.06 -11.56
N ARG A 255 5.32 11.49 -10.95
CA ARG A 255 6.66 11.33 -11.52
C ARG A 255 7.05 9.86 -11.55
N GLY A 256 7.48 9.39 -12.72
CA GLY A 256 7.95 8.02 -12.89
C GLY A 256 9.45 7.92 -12.92
N PHE A 257 9.97 6.81 -12.41
CA PHE A 257 11.38 6.41 -12.51
C PHE A 257 11.47 5.02 -13.13
N SER A 258 12.48 4.81 -13.98
CA SER A 258 12.77 3.51 -14.56
C SER A 258 13.38 2.55 -13.55
N VAL A 259 13.40 1.26 -13.87
CA VAL A 259 14.06 0.27 -13.02
C VAL A 259 15.55 0.56 -12.88
N LEU A 260 16.23 0.94 -13.95
CA LEU A 260 17.67 1.27 -13.91
C LEU A 260 17.95 2.57 -13.14
N GLU A 261 17.10 3.60 -13.24
CA GLU A 261 17.22 4.81 -12.41
C GLU A 261 17.15 4.47 -10.91
N VAL A 262 16.25 3.56 -10.52
CA VAL A 262 16.15 3.08 -9.13
C VAL A 262 17.40 2.31 -8.72
N VAL A 263 17.92 1.42 -9.58
CA VAL A 263 19.16 0.66 -9.33
C VAL A 263 20.33 1.61 -9.07
N GLU A 264 20.49 2.63 -9.92
CA GLU A 264 21.58 3.60 -9.76
C GLU A 264 21.39 4.46 -8.50
N ALA A 265 20.15 4.80 -8.11
CA ALA A 265 19.88 5.49 -6.85
C ALA A 265 20.29 4.63 -5.64
N VAL A 266 20.03 3.30 -5.68
CA VAL A 266 20.45 2.39 -4.60
C VAL A 266 21.98 2.26 -4.55
N LYS A 267 22.67 2.15 -5.69
CA LYS A 267 24.15 2.13 -5.74
C LYS A 267 24.77 3.40 -5.16
N ARG A 268 24.19 4.58 -5.51
CA ARG A 268 24.65 5.86 -4.93
C ARG A 268 24.46 5.89 -3.41
N ALA A 269 23.29 5.45 -2.92
CA ALA A 269 23.00 5.43 -1.49
C ALA A 269 23.89 4.44 -0.70
N ALA A 270 24.20 3.30 -1.30
CA ALA A 270 25.07 2.27 -0.71
C ALA A 270 26.57 2.65 -0.78
N GLY A 271 26.99 3.53 -1.70
CA GLY A 271 28.39 3.90 -1.94
C GLY A 271 29.19 2.83 -2.71
N HIS A 272 28.57 1.78 -3.21
CA HIS A 272 29.18 0.70 -3.99
C HIS A 272 28.21 0.05 -4.95
N SER A 273 28.73 -0.70 -5.92
CA SER A 273 27.95 -1.48 -6.87
C SER A 273 27.62 -2.87 -6.34
N PHE A 274 26.52 -3.45 -6.85
CA PHE A 274 26.13 -4.83 -6.63
C PHE A 274 25.74 -5.48 -7.97
N ASP A 275 25.69 -6.81 -8.02
CA ASP A 275 25.41 -7.57 -9.24
C ASP A 275 23.96 -7.36 -9.71
N VAL A 276 23.79 -7.05 -11.01
CA VAL A 276 22.50 -6.83 -11.67
C VAL A 276 22.42 -7.72 -12.89
N ARG A 277 21.40 -8.56 -12.96
CA ARG A 277 21.16 -9.47 -14.10
C ARG A 277 19.95 -9.03 -14.90
N LEU A 278 20.14 -8.95 -16.21
CA LEU A 278 19.09 -8.57 -17.14
C LEU A 278 18.36 -9.81 -17.62
N GLY A 279 17.02 -9.81 -17.52
CA GLY A 279 16.16 -10.92 -17.91
C GLY A 279 15.07 -10.50 -18.90
N ALA A 280 14.30 -11.46 -19.40
CA ALA A 280 13.15 -11.23 -20.26
C ALA A 280 12.03 -10.49 -19.54
N ARG A 281 11.12 -9.85 -20.29
CA ARG A 281 9.94 -9.18 -19.73
C ARG A 281 9.07 -10.15 -18.92
N ARG A 282 8.50 -9.65 -17.83
CA ARG A 282 7.38 -10.33 -17.17
C ARG A 282 6.10 -10.13 -17.97
N ALA A 283 5.32 -11.18 -18.12
CA ALA A 283 4.01 -11.07 -18.78
C ALA A 283 3.08 -10.13 -18.00
N GLY A 284 2.42 -9.21 -18.71
CA GLY A 284 1.46 -8.29 -18.11
C GLY A 284 2.06 -7.03 -17.46
N ASP A 285 3.39 -6.84 -17.48
CA ASP A 285 4.00 -5.61 -16.96
C ASP A 285 3.82 -4.46 -17.97
N PRO A 286 3.16 -3.34 -17.61
CA PRO A 286 3.07 -2.17 -18.47
C PRO A 286 4.43 -1.46 -18.57
N ALA A 287 4.74 -0.91 -19.76
CA ALA A 287 5.98 -0.15 -19.97
C ALA A 287 6.05 1.07 -19.02
N ARG A 288 4.93 1.72 -18.78
CA ARG A 288 4.82 2.91 -17.92
C ARG A 288 3.50 2.88 -17.16
N ILE A 289 3.57 3.19 -15.85
CA ILE A 289 2.39 3.47 -15.04
C ILE A 289 2.73 4.52 -13.99
N VAL A 290 2.12 5.71 -14.11
CA VAL A 290 2.37 6.91 -13.30
C VAL A 290 1.04 7.56 -12.98
N ALA A 291 0.85 8.03 -11.76
CA ALA A 291 -0.38 8.64 -11.29
C ALA A 291 -0.62 10.03 -11.93
N ALA A 292 -1.87 10.34 -12.26
CA ALA A 292 -2.36 11.72 -12.22
C ALA A 292 -2.93 11.94 -10.82
N SER A 293 -2.27 12.74 -10.00
CA SER A 293 -2.59 12.90 -8.57
C SER A 293 -3.09 14.28 -8.19
N GLU A 294 -3.44 15.09 -9.19
CA GLU A 294 -3.94 16.46 -9.00
C GLU A 294 -5.24 16.46 -8.19
N LYS A 295 -6.14 15.52 -8.43
CA LYS A 295 -7.39 15.37 -7.69
C LYS A 295 -7.17 15.16 -6.20
N LEU A 296 -6.23 14.29 -5.82
CA LEU A 296 -5.86 14.05 -4.43
C LEU A 296 -5.35 15.34 -3.76
N ARG A 297 -4.41 16.03 -4.41
CA ARG A 297 -3.82 17.27 -3.89
C ARG A 297 -4.86 18.38 -3.72
N HIS A 298 -5.71 18.56 -4.71
CA HIS A 298 -6.73 19.62 -4.70
C HIS A 298 -7.83 19.36 -3.65
N ASN A 299 -8.38 18.14 -3.62
CA ASN A 299 -9.57 17.85 -2.80
C ASN A 299 -9.21 17.52 -1.34
N LEU A 300 -8.07 16.87 -1.09
CA LEU A 300 -7.64 16.47 0.24
C LEU A 300 -6.58 17.39 0.83
N GLY A 301 -6.08 18.37 0.09
CA GLY A 301 -4.98 19.24 0.54
C GLY A 301 -3.67 18.49 0.80
N TRP A 302 -3.51 17.29 0.23
CA TRP A 302 -2.32 16.47 0.45
C TRP A 302 -1.08 17.06 -0.22
N VAL A 303 -0.04 17.26 0.60
CA VAL A 303 1.26 17.77 0.14
C VAL A 303 2.33 16.75 0.49
N PRO A 304 3.02 16.15 -0.49
CA PRO A 304 4.10 15.21 -0.22
C PRO A 304 5.31 15.90 0.41
N ALA A 305 5.95 15.23 1.37
CA ALA A 305 7.17 15.71 2.04
C ALA A 305 8.44 15.00 1.54
N TYR A 306 8.31 13.81 0.94
CA TYR A 306 9.42 12.92 0.62
C TYR A 306 9.45 12.49 -0.86
N ALA A 307 9.02 13.38 -1.78
CA ALA A 307 8.90 13.08 -3.22
C ALA A 307 10.23 13.00 -3.99
N ASP A 308 11.30 12.62 -3.33
CA ASP A 308 12.64 12.47 -3.89
C ASP A 308 13.09 11.01 -3.83
N LEU A 309 13.53 10.45 -4.98
CA LEU A 309 13.93 9.05 -5.07
C LEU A 309 15.13 8.72 -4.19
N ASP A 310 16.14 9.60 -4.12
CA ASP A 310 17.33 9.35 -3.30
C ASP A 310 16.99 9.38 -1.80
N VAL A 311 16.02 10.19 -1.39
CA VAL A 311 15.48 10.17 0.00
C VAL A 311 14.78 8.86 0.29
N ILE A 312 13.88 8.42 -0.60
CA ILE A 312 13.13 7.15 -0.46
C ILE A 312 14.07 5.97 -0.34
N VAL A 313 15.05 5.90 -1.24
CA VAL A 313 16.05 4.82 -1.29
C VAL A 313 16.93 4.81 -0.04
N ARG A 314 17.41 5.97 0.39
CA ARG A 314 18.24 6.08 1.61
C ARG A 314 17.49 5.59 2.85
N GLN A 315 16.22 5.97 3.02
CA GLN A 315 15.38 5.50 4.13
C GLN A 315 15.16 3.98 4.07
N ALA A 316 14.91 3.43 2.88
CA ALA A 316 14.75 1.99 2.69
C ALA A 316 16.05 1.24 3.03
N LEU A 317 17.21 1.73 2.58
CA LEU A 317 18.52 1.11 2.85
C LEU A 317 18.86 1.15 4.34
N GLN A 318 18.66 2.28 5.01
CA GLN A 318 18.86 2.43 6.44
C GLN A 318 17.97 1.47 7.25
N TRP A 319 16.75 1.26 6.82
CA TRP A 319 15.87 0.29 7.46
C TRP A 319 16.35 -1.15 7.27
N GLU A 320 16.76 -1.51 6.05
CA GLU A 320 17.33 -2.85 5.78
C GLU A 320 18.60 -3.13 6.58
N ASP A 321 19.46 -2.13 6.79
CA ASP A 321 20.65 -2.24 7.61
C ASP A 321 20.29 -2.49 9.09
N ARG A 322 19.29 -1.75 9.64
CA ARG A 322 18.77 -2.00 10.99
C ARG A 322 18.20 -3.41 11.15
N LEU A 323 17.46 -3.91 10.14
CA LEU A 323 16.95 -5.28 10.19
C LEU A 323 18.07 -6.32 10.19
N ALA A 324 19.21 -6.05 9.54
CA ALA A 324 20.38 -6.91 9.57
C ALA A 324 21.03 -6.92 10.96
N ALA A 325 21.20 -5.74 11.56
CA ALA A 325 21.79 -5.59 12.89
C ALA A 325 20.93 -6.17 14.03
N ALA A 326 19.62 -6.31 13.81
CA ALA A 326 18.68 -6.87 14.80
C ALA A 326 18.50 -8.40 14.70
N GLN A 327 19.11 -9.06 13.71
CA GLN A 327 19.15 -10.52 13.61
C GLN A 327 20.39 -11.03 14.36
N PRO A 328 20.22 -11.88 15.41
CA PRO A 328 21.35 -12.42 16.17
C PRO A 328 22.22 -13.37 15.36
#